data_e0d8628bc2bf462f23793f68df057383
#
_entry.id   e0d8628bc2bf462f23793f68df057383
#
_cell.length_a   1.000
_cell.length_b   1.000
_cell.length_c   1.000
_cell.angle_alpha   90.00
_cell.angle_beta   90.00
_cell.angle_gamma   90.00
#
_symmetry.space_group_name_H-M   'P 1'
#
loop_
_entity.id
_entity.type
_entity.pdbx_description
1 polymer ?
#
loop_
_entity_poly.entity_id
_entity_poly.type
_entity_poly.pdbx_seq_one_letter_code
_entity_poly.pdbx_strand_id
1 'polypeptide(L)'
;MGWLPYLLEELDHEFEERKVAKNTTLTKKPSEIFRSNMWSTFWHERHGIRSRDEIGVDKIMYSTDYPHGTTTWPKSVWCRTHSLQDVVSVDDRKKILMDNAIGLYKLDVDESKINQPLYQPGPITVGPKPEAAKPAFTGV
;
A
#
# COMPACT_ATOMS: atom_id res chain seq x y z
N MET A 1 1.90 5.91 3.18
CA MET A 1 2.89 4.94 3.74
C MET A 1 4.35 5.28 3.43
N GLY A 2 4.64 6.26 2.59
CA GLY A 2 6.02 6.63 2.20
C GLY A 2 6.95 7.07 3.33
N TRP A 3 6.43 7.33 4.53
CA TRP A 3 7.18 7.63 5.73
C TRP A 3 7.70 6.38 6.48
N LEU A 4 7.16 5.20 6.15
CA LEU A 4 7.47 3.94 6.87
C LEU A 4 8.94 3.53 6.78
N PRO A 5 9.61 3.52 5.61
CA PRO A 5 11.00 3.09 5.53
C PRO A 5 11.89 3.90 6.49
N TYR A 6 11.79 5.22 6.42
CA TYR A 6 12.53 6.11 7.30
C TYR A 6 12.22 5.84 8.79
N LEU A 7 10.94 5.73 9.15
CA LEU A 7 10.55 5.47 10.54
C LEU A 7 11.11 4.14 11.05
N LEU A 8 11.04 3.09 10.24
CA LEU A 8 11.52 1.77 10.65
C LEU A 8 13.04 1.75 10.82
N GLU A 9 13.77 2.44 9.95
CA GLU A 9 15.22 2.60 10.04
C GLU A 9 15.61 3.34 11.33
N GLU A 10 14.97 4.48 11.62
CA GLU A 10 15.21 5.25 12.83
C GLU A 10 14.86 4.48 14.11
N LEU A 11 13.73 3.78 14.10
CA LEU A 11 13.36 2.96 15.28
C LEU A 11 14.32 1.80 15.51
N ASP A 12 14.82 1.17 14.46
CA ASP A 12 15.84 0.12 14.59
C ASP A 12 17.16 0.68 15.11
N HIS A 13 17.58 1.86 14.64
CA HIS A 13 18.76 2.55 15.13
C HIS A 13 18.64 2.87 16.62
N GLU A 14 17.54 3.50 17.04
CA GLU A 14 17.29 3.81 18.45
C GLU A 14 17.21 2.55 19.33
N PHE A 15 16.63 1.47 18.81
CA PHE A 15 16.58 0.18 19.52
C PHE A 15 17.98 -0.37 19.81
N GLU A 16 18.91 -0.25 18.88
CA GLU A 16 20.28 -0.72 19.01
C GLU A 16 21.10 0.19 19.90
N GLU A 17 21.12 1.49 19.66
CA GLU A 17 21.92 2.48 20.38
C GLU A 17 21.52 2.56 21.85
N ARG A 18 20.25 2.56 22.16
CA ARG A 18 19.74 2.61 23.54
C ARG A 18 19.71 1.26 24.21
N LYS A 19 20.13 0.20 23.54
CA LYS A 19 20.13 -1.17 24.07
C LYS A 19 18.76 -1.55 24.66
N VAL A 20 17.71 -1.21 23.94
CA VAL A 20 16.31 -1.38 24.39
C VAL A 20 16.01 -2.83 24.78
N ALA A 21 16.55 -3.80 24.06
CA ALA A 21 16.40 -5.22 24.38
C ALA A 21 16.91 -5.60 25.80
N LYS A 22 17.82 -4.82 26.38
CA LYS A 22 18.32 -5.06 27.75
C LYS A 22 17.41 -4.50 28.83
N ASN A 23 16.58 -3.52 28.48
CA ASN A 23 15.77 -2.77 29.44
C ASN A 23 14.26 -3.05 29.27
N THR A 24 13.87 -3.87 28.31
CA THR A 24 12.48 -4.21 28.02
C THR A 24 12.34 -5.69 27.70
N THR A 25 11.10 -6.14 27.51
CA THR A 25 10.80 -7.49 27.02
C THR A 25 10.86 -7.62 25.50
N LEU A 26 11.19 -6.54 24.79
CA LEU A 26 11.30 -6.55 23.33
C LEU A 26 12.60 -7.26 22.91
N THR A 27 12.45 -8.38 22.22
CA THR A 27 13.59 -9.20 21.75
C THR A 27 13.87 -9.06 20.27
N LYS A 28 12.97 -8.37 19.53
CA LYS A 28 13.05 -8.16 18.09
C LYS A 28 13.12 -6.66 17.78
N LYS A 29 13.78 -6.32 16.68
CA LYS A 29 13.80 -4.96 16.16
C LYS A 29 12.39 -4.48 15.78
N PRO A 30 12.12 -3.17 15.88
CA PRO A 30 10.84 -2.60 15.43
C PRO A 30 10.45 -2.98 14.01
N SER A 31 11.40 -2.97 13.06
CA SER A 31 11.14 -3.39 11.68
C SER A 31 10.71 -4.87 11.56
N GLU A 32 11.29 -5.75 12.37
CA GLU A 32 10.90 -7.17 12.40
C GLU A 32 9.49 -7.36 12.98
N ILE A 33 9.15 -6.57 14.01
CA ILE A 33 7.82 -6.56 14.62
C ILE A 33 6.80 -6.05 13.61
N PHE A 34 7.12 -4.96 12.90
CA PHE A 34 6.27 -4.43 11.84
C PHE A 34 5.99 -5.50 10.78
N ARG A 35 7.05 -6.08 10.21
CA ARG A 35 6.91 -7.11 9.16
C ARG A 35 6.12 -8.35 9.60
N SER A 36 6.13 -8.65 10.89
CA SER A 36 5.39 -9.81 11.42
C SER A 36 3.91 -9.52 11.63
N ASN A 37 3.54 -8.30 12.04
CA ASN A 37 2.23 -8.03 12.64
C ASN A 37 1.44 -6.90 11.98
N MET A 38 2.05 -6.10 11.10
CA MET A 38 1.41 -4.90 10.58
C MET A 38 1.31 -4.91 9.06
N TRP A 39 0.30 -4.23 8.54
CA TRP A 39 0.11 -3.95 7.13
C TRP A 39 -0.10 -2.46 6.95
N SER A 40 0.26 -1.96 5.78
CA SER A 40 0.06 -0.57 5.42
C SER A 40 -0.82 -0.44 4.18
N THR A 41 -1.52 0.67 4.08
CA THR A 41 -2.31 0.99 2.89
C THR A 41 -1.80 2.25 2.20
N PHE A 42 -2.06 2.36 0.91
CA PHE A 42 -1.84 3.58 0.15
C PHE A 42 -3.05 3.91 -0.72
N TRP A 43 -3.17 5.15 -1.15
CA TRP A 43 -4.30 5.63 -1.94
C TRP A 43 -3.88 6.13 -3.32
N HIS A 44 -2.91 7.03 -3.39
CA HIS A 44 -2.48 7.69 -4.63
C HIS A 44 -0.97 7.99 -4.69
N GLU A 45 -0.24 7.63 -3.66
CA GLU A 45 1.17 7.96 -3.54
C GLU A 45 2.07 7.00 -4.32
N ARG A 46 3.12 7.55 -4.96
CA ARG A 46 4.15 6.77 -5.65
C ARG A 46 5.38 6.51 -4.78
N HIS A 47 5.67 7.44 -3.87
CA HIS A 47 6.90 7.36 -3.07
C HIS A 47 6.95 6.08 -2.24
N GLY A 48 5.91 5.78 -1.48
CA GLY A 48 5.84 4.55 -0.70
C GLY A 48 5.86 3.27 -1.56
N ILE A 49 5.28 3.33 -2.76
CA ILE A 49 5.31 2.20 -3.70
C ILE A 49 6.72 1.97 -4.27
N ARG A 50 7.52 3.01 -4.46
CA ARG A 50 8.91 2.87 -4.88
C ARG A 50 9.79 2.23 -3.81
N SER A 51 9.46 2.46 -2.53
CA SER A 51 10.14 1.87 -1.38
C SER A 51 9.48 0.56 -0.90
N ARG A 52 8.68 -0.09 -1.73
CA ARG A 52 7.90 -1.29 -1.36
C ARG A 52 8.76 -2.45 -0.87
N ASP A 53 9.98 -2.58 -1.40
CA ASP A 53 10.89 -3.67 -1.03
C ASP A 53 11.41 -3.50 0.41
N GLU A 54 11.56 -2.25 0.87
CA GLU A 54 11.95 -1.93 2.24
C GLU A 54 10.80 -2.16 3.23
N ILE A 55 9.56 -1.84 2.81
CA ILE A 55 8.34 -2.06 3.61
C ILE A 55 8.00 -3.56 3.68
N GLY A 56 8.18 -4.26 2.57
CA GLY A 56 7.71 -5.61 2.31
C GLY A 56 6.46 -5.60 1.43
N VAL A 57 6.58 -6.12 0.21
CA VAL A 57 5.48 -6.15 -0.78
C VAL A 57 4.23 -6.85 -0.23
N ASP A 58 4.42 -7.90 0.58
CA ASP A 58 3.36 -8.66 1.25
C ASP A 58 2.68 -7.90 2.40
N LYS A 59 3.13 -6.68 2.73
CA LYS A 59 2.59 -5.82 3.78
C LYS A 59 1.89 -4.57 3.25
N ILE A 60 1.69 -4.49 1.95
CA ILE A 60 1.11 -3.31 1.31
C ILE A 60 -0.23 -3.66 0.65
N MET A 61 -1.25 -2.82 0.87
CA MET A 61 -2.56 -2.97 0.24
C MET A 61 -3.03 -1.64 -0.34
N TYR A 62 -3.77 -1.69 -1.44
CA TYR A 62 -4.45 -0.53 -1.99
C TYR A 62 -5.76 -0.27 -1.24
N SER A 63 -6.03 1.00 -0.94
CA SER A 63 -7.29 1.44 -0.33
C SER A 63 -7.84 2.65 -1.08
N THR A 64 -9.16 2.78 -1.14
CA THR A 64 -9.84 3.95 -1.71
C THR A 64 -10.22 4.99 -0.69
N ASP A 65 -10.24 4.63 0.59
CA ASP A 65 -10.74 5.44 1.69
C ASP A 65 -12.22 5.87 1.52
N TYR A 66 -12.99 5.13 0.72
CA TYR A 66 -14.41 5.41 0.56
C TYR A 66 -15.19 4.99 1.82
N PRO A 67 -16.15 5.80 2.34
CA PRO A 67 -16.74 7.01 1.73
C PRO A 67 -16.20 8.34 2.32
N HIS A 68 -15.02 8.38 2.90
CA HIS A 68 -14.46 9.59 3.52
C HIS A 68 -14.23 10.72 2.50
N GLY A 69 -14.18 11.97 2.96
CA GLY A 69 -13.96 13.13 2.09
C GLY A 69 -12.62 13.15 1.36
N THR A 70 -11.64 12.40 1.87
CA THR A 70 -10.30 12.21 1.26
C THR A 70 -10.23 11.05 0.27
N THR A 71 -11.36 10.36 0.03
CA THR A 71 -11.43 9.19 -0.86
C THR A 71 -10.82 9.45 -2.25
N THR A 72 -10.22 8.43 -2.83
CA THR A 72 -9.78 8.47 -4.23
C THR A 72 -10.94 8.32 -5.21
N TRP A 73 -12.12 7.90 -4.75
CA TRP A 73 -13.31 7.80 -5.61
C TRP A 73 -13.80 9.18 -6.08
N PRO A 74 -14.23 9.35 -7.35
CA PRO A 74 -14.40 8.32 -8.39
C PRO A 74 -13.14 8.05 -9.23
N LYS A 75 -11.98 8.59 -8.85
CA LYS A 75 -10.71 8.48 -9.59
C LYS A 75 -9.86 7.28 -9.15
N SER A 76 -10.41 6.36 -8.37
CA SER A 76 -9.66 5.26 -7.74
C SER A 76 -8.87 4.41 -8.74
N VAL A 77 -9.45 4.14 -9.93
CA VAL A 77 -8.75 3.41 -11.00
C VAL A 77 -7.52 4.17 -11.47
N TRP A 78 -7.66 5.47 -11.72
CA TRP A 78 -6.53 6.31 -12.12
C TRP A 78 -5.47 6.39 -11.01
N CYS A 79 -5.87 6.62 -9.76
CA CYS A 79 -4.97 6.72 -8.62
C CYS A 79 -4.10 5.47 -8.46
N ARG A 80 -4.71 4.28 -8.45
CA ARG A 80 -3.96 3.02 -8.33
C ARG A 80 -3.01 2.80 -9.50
N THR A 81 -3.47 3.05 -10.73
CA THR A 81 -2.67 2.88 -11.95
C THR A 81 -1.47 3.81 -11.95
N HIS A 82 -1.68 5.07 -11.58
CA HIS A 82 -0.62 6.07 -11.44
C HIS A 82 0.39 5.69 -10.35
N SER A 83 -0.07 5.18 -9.21
CA SER A 83 0.82 4.77 -8.13
C SER A 83 1.68 3.57 -8.50
N LEU A 84 1.12 2.61 -9.25
CA LEU A 84 1.77 1.35 -9.60
C LEU A 84 2.56 1.39 -10.92
N GLN A 85 2.62 2.53 -11.61
CA GLN A 85 3.23 2.59 -12.95
C GLN A 85 4.70 2.14 -12.99
N ASP A 86 5.42 2.27 -11.87
CA ASP A 86 6.82 1.86 -11.75
C ASP A 86 6.97 0.40 -11.25
N VAL A 87 5.87 -0.30 -10.96
CA VAL A 87 5.89 -1.70 -10.52
C VAL A 87 5.79 -2.61 -11.73
N VAL A 88 6.92 -3.13 -12.18
CA VAL A 88 7.00 -4.01 -13.37
C VAL A 88 6.49 -5.42 -13.07
N SER A 89 6.78 -5.96 -11.88
CA SER A 89 6.38 -7.30 -11.48
C SER A 89 4.86 -7.44 -11.40
N VAL A 90 4.32 -8.38 -12.16
CA VAL A 90 2.88 -8.73 -12.12
C VAL A 90 2.50 -9.32 -10.76
N ASP A 91 3.39 -10.14 -10.18
CA ASP A 91 3.18 -10.75 -8.87
C ASP A 91 3.08 -9.70 -7.77
N ASP A 92 3.96 -8.67 -7.79
CA ASP A 92 3.89 -7.57 -6.84
C ASP A 92 2.58 -6.80 -6.97
N ARG A 93 2.15 -6.52 -8.21
CA ARG A 93 0.86 -5.85 -8.46
C ARG A 93 -0.30 -6.66 -7.92
N LYS A 94 -0.30 -7.97 -8.17
CA LYS A 94 -1.34 -8.88 -7.70
C LYS A 94 -1.38 -8.92 -6.17
N LYS A 95 -0.23 -9.07 -5.52
CA LYS A 95 -0.12 -9.01 -4.05
C LYS A 95 -0.70 -7.71 -3.50
N ILE A 96 -0.23 -6.58 -3.99
CA ILE A 96 -0.61 -5.24 -3.49
C ILE A 96 -2.10 -4.96 -3.70
N LEU A 97 -2.68 -5.38 -4.83
CA LEU A 97 -4.06 -5.06 -5.19
C LEU A 97 -5.08 -6.08 -4.69
N MET A 98 -4.66 -7.30 -4.37
CA MET A 98 -5.59 -8.38 -4.10
C MET A 98 -5.10 -9.36 -3.03
N ASP A 99 -4.01 -10.09 -3.28
CA ASP A 99 -3.64 -11.28 -2.50
C ASP A 99 -3.40 -10.96 -1.02
N ASN A 100 -2.77 -9.82 -0.72
CA ASN A 100 -2.50 -9.40 0.66
C ASN A 100 -3.80 -9.15 1.44
N ALA A 101 -4.80 -8.54 0.81
CA ALA A 101 -6.10 -8.31 1.44
C ALA A 101 -6.88 -9.63 1.61
N ILE A 102 -6.87 -10.49 0.59
CA ILE A 102 -7.49 -11.82 0.66
C ILE A 102 -6.89 -12.61 1.81
N GLY A 103 -5.57 -12.67 1.89
CA GLY A 103 -4.87 -13.43 2.93
C GLY A 103 -5.09 -12.88 4.34
N LEU A 104 -5.03 -11.55 4.50
CA LEU A 104 -5.21 -10.90 5.80
C LEU A 104 -6.64 -11.03 6.33
N TYR A 105 -7.62 -10.77 5.48
CA TYR A 105 -9.05 -10.76 5.87
C TYR A 105 -9.75 -12.08 5.61
N LYS A 106 -9.05 -13.09 5.07
CA LYS A 106 -9.59 -14.41 4.71
C LYS A 106 -10.84 -14.30 3.83
N LEU A 107 -10.74 -13.47 2.79
CA LEU A 107 -11.84 -13.20 1.89
C LEU A 107 -12.05 -14.41 0.96
N ASP A 108 -13.31 -14.79 0.75
CA ASP A 108 -13.71 -15.75 -0.28
C ASP A 108 -13.94 -15.01 -1.60
N VAL A 109 -13.00 -15.13 -2.52
CA VAL A 109 -13.00 -14.37 -3.78
C VAL A 109 -12.88 -15.34 -4.96
N ASP A 110 -13.84 -15.26 -5.88
CA ASP A 110 -13.76 -15.96 -7.16
C ASP A 110 -12.79 -15.23 -8.12
N GLU A 111 -11.53 -15.67 -8.12
CA GLU A 111 -10.48 -15.05 -8.94
C GLU A 111 -10.78 -15.12 -10.45
N SER A 112 -11.60 -16.07 -10.92
CA SER A 112 -11.97 -16.21 -12.32
C SER A 112 -12.77 -15.01 -12.86
N LYS A 113 -13.39 -14.24 -11.96
CA LYS A 113 -14.16 -13.02 -12.28
C LYS A 113 -13.30 -11.75 -12.26
N ILE A 114 -12.01 -11.86 -11.87
CA ILE A 114 -11.12 -10.72 -11.76
C ILE A 114 -10.34 -10.55 -13.09
N ASN A 115 -10.81 -9.66 -13.94
CA ASN A 115 -10.07 -9.26 -15.14
C ASN A 115 -9.48 -7.87 -14.92
N GLN A 116 -8.20 -7.80 -14.57
CA GLN A 116 -7.50 -6.56 -14.33
C GLN A 116 -6.36 -6.35 -15.33
N PRO A 117 -6.38 -5.26 -16.13
CA PRO A 117 -5.27 -4.92 -17.02
C PRO A 117 -3.91 -4.81 -16.31
N LEU A 118 -3.94 -4.50 -15.01
CA LEU A 118 -2.73 -4.37 -14.20
C LEU A 118 -2.02 -5.69 -13.92
N TYR A 119 -2.69 -6.83 -14.17
CA TYR A 119 -2.09 -8.17 -14.02
C TYR A 119 -1.44 -8.69 -15.31
N GLN A 120 -1.33 -7.84 -16.32
CA GLN A 120 -0.62 -8.20 -17.55
C GLN A 120 0.86 -7.80 -17.45
N PRO A 121 1.78 -8.61 -18.04
CA PRO A 121 3.19 -8.26 -18.11
C PRO A 121 3.44 -6.93 -18.84
N GLY A 122 4.46 -6.21 -18.42
CA GLY A 122 4.90 -5.00 -19.09
C GLY A 122 4.57 -3.71 -18.33
N PRO A 123 4.92 -2.57 -18.90
CA PRO A 123 4.70 -1.26 -18.30
C PRO A 123 3.22 -0.91 -18.24
N ILE A 124 2.83 -0.22 -17.18
CA ILE A 124 1.46 0.30 -17.01
C ILE A 124 1.34 1.62 -17.78
N THR A 125 0.35 1.69 -18.67
CA THR A 125 -0.01 2.95 -19.32
C THR A 125 -0.97 3.74 -18.44
N VAL A 126 -0.55 4.93 -18.03
CA VAL A 126 -1.38 5.84 -17.24
C VAL A 126 -2.00 6.87 -18.17
N GLY A 127 -3.32 6.85 -18.30
CA GLY A 127 -4.06 7.87 -19.03
C GLY A 127 -4.07 9.23 -18.33
N PRO A 128 -4.67 10.26 -18.96
CA PRO A 128 -4.79 11.58 -18.35
C PRO A 128 -5.54 11.50 -17.03
N LYS A 129 -5.14 12.36 -16.08
CA LYS A 129 -5.84 12.45 -14.78
C LYS A 129 -7.28 12.92 -15.02
N PRO A 130 -8.29 12.19 -14.53
CA PRO A 130 -9.67 12.63 -14.66
C PRO A 130 -9.90 13.97 -13.94
N GLU A 131 -10.74 14.82 -14.50
CA GLU A 131 -11.17 16.04 -13.83
C GLU A 131 -11.82 15.73 -12.47
N ALA A 132 -11.74 16.69 -11.55
CA ALA A 132 -12.42 16.56 -10.28
C ALA A 132 -13.94 16.48 -10.56
N ALA A 133 -14.60 15.43 -10.10
CA ALA A 133 -16.05 15.42 -10.06
C ALA A 133 -16.50 16.66 -9.26
N LYS A 134 -17.41 17.45 -9.83
CA LYS A 134 -18.04 18.53 -9.04
C LYS A 134 -18.66 17.89 -7.82
N PRO A 135 -18.48 18.46 -6.62
CA PRO A 135 -19.11 17.91 -5.43
C PRO A 135 -20.61 17.84 -5.65
N ALA A 136 -21.19 16.66 -5.44
CA ALA A 136 -22.64 16.44 -5.57
C ALA A 136 -23.45 17.18 -4.48
N PHE A 137 -22.78 17.88 -3.59
CA PHE A 137 -23.37 18.65 -2.49
C PHE A 137 -23.11 20.15 -2.71
N THR A 138 -24.00 20.80 -3.47
CA THR A 138 -24.21 22.24 -3.40
C THR A 138 -25.55 22.48 -2.72
N GLY A 139 -25.58 22.22 -1.43
CA GLY A 139 -26.78 22.40 -0.66
C GLY A 139 -26.47 22.51 0.82
N VAL A 140 -26.13 23.69 1.27
CA VAL A 140 -26.62 24.37 2.47
C VAL A 140 -26.70 25.83 2.11
#